data_d556c89a5274e93bd4e7949c5272e2d9
#
_entry.id   d556c89a5274e93bd4e7949c5272e2d9
#
_cell.length_a   1.000
_cell.length_b   1.000
_cell.length_c   1.000
_cell.angle_alpha   90.00
_cell.angle_beta   90.00
_cell.angle_gamma   90.00
#
_symmetry.space_group_name_H-M   'P 1'
#
loop_
_entity.id
_entity.type
_entity.pdbx_description
1 polymer ?
#
loop_
_entity_poly.entity_id
_entity_poly.type
_entity_poly.pdbx_seq_one_letter_code
_entity_poly.pdbx_strand_id
1 'polypeptide(L)'
;QRQMLRYKVPIAKLDTIFISHIHGDHLFGLFTLLSTLGLTCKSTPVVIYGPSNLGPLLKSFMSYYGKGIGIDVDFHPLSVKAPEVIYSTKSLEVLAFPLNHRIETYGYMVREKVPQLNIRKDALEKYGFTKAEIGTLKSGGDIIRPAGPDEGATFLNGFVRHSGTDEPLIIRNEGAAY
;
A
#
# COMPACT_ATOMS: atom_id res chain seq x y z
N GLN A 1 -20.17 2.15 8.55
CA GLN A 1 -19.74 1.64 9.87
C GLN A 1 -20.37 0.28 10.21
N ARG A 2 -21.70 0.08 10.06
CA ARG A 2 -22.35 -1.21 10.36
C ARG A 2 -21.69 -2.40 9.66
N GLN A 3 -21.37 -2.26 8.37
CA GLN A 3 -20.68 -3.32 7.61
C GLN A 3 -19.28 -3.56 8.15
N MET A 4 -18.55 -2.51 8.49
CA MET A 4 -17.20 -2.63 9.09
C MET A 4 -17.26 -3.42 10.40
N LEU A 5 -18.23 -3.12 11.26
CA LEU A 5 -18.45 -3.87 12.51
C LEU A 5 -18.82 -5.32 12.22
N ARG A 6 -19.75 -5.56 11.28
CA ARG A 6 -20.20 -6.90 10.88
C ARG A 6 -19.03 -7.77 10.38
N TYR A 7 -18.13 -7.19 9.60
CA TYR A 7 -16.97 -7.88 9.06
C TYR A 7 -15.71 -7.74 9.93
N LYS A 8 -15.86 -7.25 11.18
CA LYS A 8 -14.76 -7.10 12.15
C LYS A 8 -13.57 -6.28 11.61
N VAL A 9 -13.84 -5.30 10.74
CA VAL A 9 -12.82 -4.38 10.24
C VAL A 9 -12.33 -3.52 11.41
N PRO A 10 -11.04 -3.47 11.72
CA PRO A 10 -10.50 -2.71 12.84
C PRO A 10 -10.54 -1.20 12.56
N ILE A 11 -11.66 -0.54 12.90
CA ILE A 11 -11.90 0.90 12.63
C ILE A 11 -10.76 1.75 13.18
N ALA A 12 -10.22 1.44 14.34
CA ALA A 12 -9.12 2.20 14.95
C ALA A 12 -7.81 2.18 14.13
N LYS A 13 -7.67 1.23 13.20
CA LYS A 13 -6.50 1.13 12.30
C LYS A 13 -6.69 1.87 10.98
N LEU A 14 -7.86 2.45 10.73
CA LEU A 14 -8.09 3.25 9.53
C LEU A 14 -7.32 4.57 9.64
N ASP A 15 -6.40 4.78 8.72
CA ASP A 15 -5.55 5.96 8.65
C ASP A 15 -5.69 6.70 7.32
N THR A 16 -6.20 6.06 6.27
CA THR A 16 -6.29 6.64 4.94
C THR A 16 -7.67 6.38 4.33
N ILE A 17 -8.30 7.43 3.79
CA ILE A 17 -9.65 7.42 3.22
C ILE A 17 -9.63 8.08 1.85
N PHE A 18 -10.31 7.48 0.88
CA PHE A 18 -10.45 7.98 -0.48
C PHE A 18 -11.92 8.28 -0.77
N ILE A 19 -12.25 9.54 -1.08
CA ILE A 19 -13.60 10.00 -1.38
C ILE A 19 -13.74 10.29 -2.87
N SER A 20 -14.67 9.60 -3.52
CA SER A 20 -14.88 9.76 -4.96
C SER A 20 -15.45 11.13 -5.31
N HIS A 21 -16.49 11.57 -4.61
CA HIS A 21 -17.19 12.84 -4.83
C HIS A 21 -18.08 13.22 -3.62
N ILE A 22 -18.65 14.42 -3.65
CA ILE A 22 -19.34 14.99 -2.49
C ILE A 22 -20.87 14.81 -2.48
N HIS A 23 -21.45 13.89 -3.26
CA HIS A 23 -22.87 13.54 -3.05
C HIS A 23 -23.09 12.94 -1.67
N GLY A 24 -24.24 13.23 -1.04
CA GLY A 24 -24.48 12.91 0.35
C GLY A 24 -24.43 11.42 0.68
N ASP A 25 -24.90 10.57 -0.19
CA ASP A 25 -24.86 9.12 -0.08
C ASP A 25 -23.43 8.55 -0.12
N HIS A 26 -22.48 9.29 -0.68
CA HIS A 26 -21.06 8.95 -0.70
C HIS A 26 -20.24 9.64 0.40
N LEU A 27 -20.75 10.74 0.97
CA LEU A 27 -19.97 11.60 1.87
C LEU A 27 -20.43 11.58 3.32
N PHE A 28 -21.74 11.55 3.62
CA PHE A 28 -22.24 11.77 5.00
C PHE A 28 -21.71 10.77 6.01
N GLY A 29 -21.43 9.54 5.56
CA GLY A 29 -20.80 8.53 6.41
C GLY A 29 -19.38 8.88 6.87
N LEU A 30 -18.67 9.75 6.16
CA LEU A 30 -17.33 10.20 6.53
C LEU A 30 -17.35 10.96 7.85
N PHE A 31 -18.23 11.92 8.02
CA PHE A 31 -18.31 12.75 9.24
C PHE A 31 -18.64 11.92 10.49
N THR A 32 -19.53 10.95 10.33
CA THR A 32 -19.83 10.00 11.41
C THR A 32 -18.63 9.09 11.72
N LEU A 33 -17.89 8.68 10.69
CA LEU A 33 -16.68 7.87 10.87
C LEU A 33 -15.59 8.66 11.59
N LEU A 34 -15.34 9.91 11.19
CA LEU A 34 -14.37 10.80 11.85
C LEU A 34 -14.72 11.01 13.33
N SER A 35 -16.00 11.23 13.66
CA SER A 35 -16.45 11.33 15.06
C SER A 35 -16.16 10.04 15.83
N THR A 36 -16.40 8.87 15.23
CA THR A 36 -16.13 7.57 15.87
C THR A 36 -14.62 7.35 16.07
N LEU A 37 -13.80 7.70 15.08
CA LEU A 37 -12.34 7.60 15.17
C LEU A 37 -11.79 8.49 16.28
N GLY A 38 -12.30 9.72 16.42
CA GLY A 38 -11.92 10.61 17.49
C GLY A 38 -12.21 10.05 18.88
N LEU A 39 -13.36 9.38 19.05
CA LEU A 39 -13.69 8.71 20.32
C LEU A 39 -12.77 7.52 20.65
N THR A 40 -12.07 6.97 19.67
CA THR A 40 -11.10 5.87 19.90
C THR A 40 -9.72 6.38 20.31
N CYS A 41 -9.54 7.66 20.61
CA CYS A 41 -8.27 8.28 20.98
C CYS A 41 -7.15 8.03 19.97
N LYS A 42 -7.46 8.13 18.68
CA LYS A 42 -6.48 7.93 17.60
C LYS A 42 -5.39 9.00 17.69
N SER A 43 -4.15 8.57 17.85
CA SER A 43 -2.98 9.46 18.01
C SER A 43 -2.38 9.97 16.69
N THR A 44 -2.76 9.37 15.56
CA THR A 44 -2.26 9.72 14.23
C THR A 44 -3.33 10.42 13.41
N PRO A 45 -3.00 11.41 12.55
CA PRO A 45 -3.95 12.01 11.62
C PRO A 45 -4.66 10.99 10.75
N VAL A 46 -5.89 11.30 10.35
CA VAL A 46 -6.57 10.58 9.28
C VAL A 46 -6.31 11.33 7.98
N VAL A 47 -5.64 10.65 7.05
CA VAL A 47 -5.35 11.20 5.73
C VAL A 47 -6.55 10.99 4.82
N ILE A 48 -7.03 12.05 4.17
CA ILE A 48 -8.19 12.00 3.28
C ILE A 48 -7.82 12.53 1.90
N TYR A 49 -7.98 11.69 0.89
CA TYR A 49 -7.87 12.07 -0.51
C TYR A 49 -9.27 12.26 -1.10
N GLY A 50 -9.48 13.31 -1.88
CA GLY A 50 -10.77 13.54 -2.51
C GLY A 50 -10.83 14.81 -3.35
N PRO A 51 -12.00 15.11 -3.95
CA PRO A 51 -12.18 16.28 -4.79
C PRO A 51 -11.97 17.57 -4.00
N SER A 52 -11.52 18.61 -4.69
CA SER A 52 -11.12 19.89 -4.09
C SER A 52 -12.25 20.55 -3.24
N ASN A 53 -13.49 20.38 -3.67
CA ASN A 53 -14.67 20.92 -3.01
C ASN A 53 -15.02 20.20 -1.68
N LEU A 54 -14.38 19.10 -1.34
CA LEU A 54 -14.49 18.46 -0.02
C LEU A 54 -13.77 19.25 1.09
N GLY A 55 -12.69 19.97 0.76
CA GLY A 55 -11.90 20.71 1.72
C GLY A 55 -12.70 21.71 2.57
N PRO A 56 -13.50 22.60 1.96
CA PRO A 56 -14.37 23.52 2.72
C PRO A 56 -15.34 22.82 3.67
N LEU A 57 -15.89 21.66 3.28
CA LEU A 57 -16.80 20.86 4.12
C LEU A 57 -16.08 20.27 5.33
N LEU A 58 -14.90 19.70 5.12
CA LEU A 58 -14.03 19.20 6.20
C LEU A 58 -13.64 20.33 7.15
N LYS A 59 -13.22 21.47 6.62
CA LYS A 59 -12.86 22.65 7.43
C LYS A 59 -14.04 23.10 8.29
N SER A 60 -15.23 23.21 7.72
CA SER A 60 -16.45 23.56 8.47
C SER A 60 -16.75 22.52 9.54
N PHE A 61 -16.76 21.25 9.22
CA PHE A 61 -16.99 20.18 10.18
C PHE A 61 -15.99 20.24 11.34
N MET A 62 -14.70 20.35 11.03
CA MET A 62 -13.64 20.43 12.05
C MET A 62 -13.72 21.69 12.90
N SER A 63 -14.19 22.81 12.35
CA SER A 63 -14.37 24.05 13.12
C SER A 63 -15.45 23.94 14.18
N TYR A 64 -16.54 23.22 13.90
CA TYR A 64 -17.65 23.01 14.83
C TYR A 64 -17.41 21.85 15.80
N TYR A 65 -16.87 20.75 15.32
CA TYR A 65 -16.81 19.51 16.07
C TYR A 65 -15.38 19.07 16.43
N GLY A 66 -14.36 19.56 15.74
CA GLY A 66 -12.96 19.08 15.85
C GLY A 66 -12.40 19.18 17.27
N LYS A 67 -12.70 20.27 17.99
CA LYS A 67 -12.22 20.47 19.38
C LYS A 67 -12.73 19.43 20.37
N GLY A 68 -13.88 18.82 20.11
CA GLY A 68 -14.48 17.79 20.96
C GLY A 68 -14.17 16.36 20.52
N ILE A 69 -13.72 16.17 19.28
CA ILE A 69 -13.52 14.84 18.70
C ILE A 69 -12.11 14.29 18.95
N GLY A 70 -11.11 15.16 19.19
CA GLY A 70 -9.72 14.74 19.46
C GLY A 70 -9.06 14.01 18.28
N ILE A 71 -9.48 14.30 17.04
CA ILE A 71 -8.91 13.73 15.80
C ILE A 71 -8.30 14.84 14.95
N ASP A 72 -7.19 14.55 14.34
CA ASP A 72 -6.56 15.39 13.32
C ASP A 72 -6.84 14.82 11.92
N VAL A 73 -7.08 15.72 10.96
CA VAL A 73 -7.42 15.38 9.58
C VAL A 73 -6.43 16.06 8.63
N ASP A 74 -5.71 15.26 7.86
CA ASP A 74 -4.82 15.72 6.80
C ASP A 74 -5.52 15.52 5.44
N PHE A 75 -5.95 16.62 4.82
CA PHE A 75 -6.70 16.57 3.56
C PHE A 75 -5.82 16.88 2.36
N HIS A 76 -5.82 15.97 1.41
CA HIS A 76 -5.13 16.05 0.13
C HIS A 76 -6.14 16.24 -1.02
N PRO A 77 -6.35 17.47 -1.51
CA PRO A 77 -7.22 17.71 -2.64
C PRO A 77 -6.61 17.12 -3.91
N LEU A 78 -7.42 16.40 -4.68
CA LEU A 78 -7.00 15.84 -5.95
C LEU A 78 -7.18 16.85 -7.09
N SER A 79 -6.30 16.78 -8.07
CA SER A 79 -6.36 17.53 -9.33
C SER A 79 -5.89 16.68 -10.51
N VAL A 80 -6.30 15.42 -10.50
CA VAL A 80 -5.85 14.39 -11.44
C VAL A 80 -6.60 14.51 -12.77
N LYS A 81 -5.87 14.57 -13.87
CA LYS A 81 -6.42 14.67 -15.24
C LYS A 81 -6.31 13.37 -16.04
N ALA A 82 -5.46 12.46 -15.61
CA ALA A 82 -5.22 11.14 -16.18
C ALA A 82 -4.91 10.17 -15.01
N PRO A 83 -4.92 8.85 -15.19
CA PRO A 83 -4.56 7.91 -14.13
C PRO A 83 -3.19 8.23 -13.53
N GLU A 84 -3.17 8.49 -12.23
CA GLU A 84 -1.97 8.90 -11.48
C GLU A 84 -1.92 8.19 -10.12
N VAL A 85 -0.72 7.78 -9.69
CA VAL A 85 -0.51 7.21 -8.35
C VAL A 85 -0.52 8.34 -7.32
N ILE A 86 -1.53 8.35 -6.47
CA ILE A 86 -1.73 9.37 -5.44
C ILE A 86 -1.30 8.92 -4.03
N TYR A 87 -1.19 7.62 -3.82
CA TYR A 87 -0.80 7.04 -2.54
C TYR A 87 0.02 5.76 -2.77
N SER A 88 1.04 5.55 -1.97
CA SER A 88 1.93 4.40 -2.12
C SER A 88 2.51 3.99 -0.77
N THR A 89 2.44 2.70 -0.49
CA THR A 89 3.08 2.06 0.65
C THR A 89 4.16 1.08 0.17
N LYS A 90 4.74 0.33 1.09
CA LYS A 90 5.69 -0.74 0.75
C LYS A 90 5.03 -1.85 -0.10
N SER A 91 3.74 -2.16 0.14
CA SER A 91 3.06 -3.32 -0.44
C SER A 91 1.96 -2.98 -1.44
N LEU A 92 1.43 -1.75 -1.42
CA LEU A 92 0.35 -1.35 -2.31
C LEU A 92 0.50 0.08 -2.81
N GLU A 93 -0.20 0.39 -3.88
CA GLU A 93 -0.38 1.74 -4.38
C GLU A 93 -1.83 1.98 -4.79
N VAL A 94 -2.25 3.23 -4.72
CA VAL A 94 -3.57 3.67 -5.13
C VAL A 94 -3.43 4.68 -6.26
N LEU A 95 -4.10 4.39 -7.37
CA LEU A 95 -4.23 5.29 -8.50
C LEU A 95 -5.59 5.99 -8.41
N ALA A 96 -5.61 7.29 -8.68
CA ALA A 96 -6.82 8.04 -8.96
C ALA A 96 -6.93 8.34 -10.45
N PHE A 97 -8.14 8.42 -10.95
CA PHE A 97 -8.44 8.84 -12.32
C PHE A 97 -9.78 9.59 -12.38
N PRO A 98 -9.91 10.62 -13.27
CA PRO A 98 -11.14 11.38 -13.37
C PRO A 98 -12.27 10.53 -13.96
N LEU A 99 -13.48 10.76 -13.47
CA LEU A 99 -14.70 10.15 -14.00
C LEU A 99 -15.62 11.21 -14.58
N ASN A 100 -16.34 10.83 -15.64
CA ASN A 100 -17.36 11.70 -16.22
C ASN A 100 -18.63 11.70 -15.35
N HIS A 101 -18.81 12.78 -14.59
CA HIS A 101 -19.94 12.97 -13.70
C HIS A 101 -20.34 14.46 -13.65
N ARG A 102 -21.49 14.79 -13.04
CA ARG A 102 -22.00 16.17 -12.95
C ARG A 102 -21.14 17.08 -12.06
N ILE A 103 -20.39 16.48 -11.12
CA ILE A 103 -19.49 17.17 -10.21
C ILE A 103 -18.11 16.51 -10.31
N GLU A 104 -17.09 17.18 -9.78
CA GLU A 104 -15.74 16.65 -9.67
C GLU A 104 -15.75 15.29 -9.01
N THR A 105 -15.33 14.25 -9.76
CA THR A 105 -15.45 12.86 -9.33
C THR A 105 -14.22 12.06 -9.77
N TYR A 106 -13.70 11.25 -8.86
CA TYR A 106 -12.57 10.36 -9.10
C TYR A 106 -12.93 8.90 -8.86
N GLY A 107 -12.41 8.03 -9.72
CA GLY A 107 -12.32 6.60 -9.47
C GLY A 107 -10.97 6.27 -8.84
N TYR A 108 -10.91 5.14 -8.12
CA TYR A 108 -9.69 4.66 -7.48
C TYR A 108 -9.44 3.21 -7.86
N MET A 109 -8.16 2.91 -8.12
CA MET A 109 -7.69 1.55 -8.31
C MET A 109 -6.64 1.25 -7.24
N VAL A 110 -6.87 0.23 -6.44
CA VAL A 110 -5.88 -0.28 -5.48
C VAL A 110 -5.14 -1.43 -6.13
N ARG A 111 -3.81 -1.34 -6.16
CA ARG A 111 -2.94 -2.34 -6.76
C ARG A 111 -1.89 -2.79 -5.75
N GLU A 112 -1.74 -4.08 -5.58
CA GLU A 112 -0.61 -4.63 -4.83
C GLU A 112 0.68 -4.49 -5.65
N LYS A 113 1.74 -4.09 -4.97
CA LYS A 113 3.07 -4.09 -5.56
C LYS A 113 3.60 -5.51 -5.58
N VAL A 114 4.31 -5.86 -6.64
CA VAL A 114 5.02 -7.12 -6.68
C VAL A 114 5.95 -7.21 -5.46
N PRO A 115 5.75 -8.17 -4.56
CA PRO A 115 6.60 -8.30 -3.39
C PRO A 115 8.04 -8.57 -3.82
N GLN A 116 9.00 -7.94 -3.14
CA GLN A 116 10.39 -8.29 -3.35
C GLN A 116 10.59 -9.77 -3.03
N LEU A 117 11.34 -10.45 -3.87
CA LEU A 117 11.68 -11.85 -3.67
C LEU A 117 12.46 -12.01 -2.35
N ASN A 118 12.12 -13.01 -1.56
CA ASN A 118 12.86 -13.35 -0.36
C ASN A 118 13.83 -14.49 -0.67
N ILE A 119 15.09 -14.30 -0.30
CA ILE A 119 16.13 -15.34 -0.42
C ILE A 119 16.04 -16.22 0.83
N ARG A 120 16.16 -17.51 0.65
CA ARG A 120 16.20 -18.48 1.75
C ARG A 120 17.36 -18.15 2.70
N LYS A 121 17.10 -18.20 4.00
CA LYS A 121 18.10 -17.85 5.02
C LYS A 121 19.31 -18.78 5.00
N ASP A 122 19.07 -20.08 4.83
CA ASP A 122 20.10 -21.10 4.70
C ASP A 122 20.97 -20.88 3.45
N ALA A 123 20.38 -20.40 2.36
CA ALA A 123 21.13 -20.05 1.14
C ALA A 123 22.02 -18.80 1.35
N LEU A 124 21.55 -17.80 2.14
CA LEU A 124 22.38 -16.64 2.47
C LEU A 124 23.64 -17.04 3.24
N GLU A 125 23.51 -17.97 4.17
CA GLU A 125 24.62 -18.50 4.98
C GLU A 125 25.55 -19.39 4.13
N LYS A 126 24.98 -20.29 3.33
CA LYS A 126 25.72 -21.24 2.48
C LYS A 126 26.55 -20.58 1.38
N TYR A 127 26.00 -19.56 0.73
CA TYR A 127 26.62 -18.95 -0.45
C TYR A 127 27.29 -17.58 -0.19
N GLY A 128 27.15 -17.01 0.99
CA GLY A 128 27.82 -15.79 1.41
C GLY A 128 27.61 -14.61 0.45
N PHE A 129 26.34 -14.28 0.14
CA PHE A 129 26.02 -13.19 -0.80
C PHE A 129 26.42 -11.82 -0.26
N THR A 130 26.98 -11.00 -1.13
CA THR A 130 27.19 -9.57 -0.86
C THR A 130 25.85 -8.82 -0.84
N LYS A 131 25.83 -7.62 -0.23
CA LYS A 131 24.62 -6.76 -0.23
C LYS A 131 24.13 -6.41 -1.65
N ALA A 132 25.08 -6.21 -2.59
CA ALA A 132 24.76 -5.93 -3.99
C ALA A 132 24.09 -7.13 -4.66
N GLU A 133 24.65 -8.33 -4.49
CA GLU A 133 24.09 -9.58 -5.00
C GLU A 133 22.70 -9.86 -4.42
N ILE A 134 22.52 -9.65 -3.11
CA ILE A 134 21.20 -9.76 -2.47
C ILE A 134 20.19 -8.79 -3.12
N GLY A 135 20.61 -7.55 -3.39
CA GLY A 135 19.78 -6.57 -4.10
C GLY A 135 19.35 -7.04 -5.48
N THR A 136 20.31 -7.55 -6.27
CA THR A 136 20.05 -8.09 -7.61
C THR A 136 19.09 -9.26 -7.57
N LEU A 137 19.30 -10.26 -6.72
CA LEU A 137 18.42 -11.41 -6.57
C LEU A 137 17.01 -11.01 -6.11
N LYS A 138 16.88 -10.05 -5.17
CA LYS A 138 15.56 -9.57 -4.69
C LYS A 138 14.79 -8.81 -5.75
N SER A 139 15.47 -8.18 -6.71
CA SER A 139 14.82 -7.53 -7.86
C SER A 139 14.51 -8.51 -9.01
N GLY A 140 14.83 -9.80 -8.85
CA GLY A 140 14.62 -10.82 -9.87
C GLY A 140 15.76 -10.94 -10.89
N GLY A 141 16.89 -10.27 -10.64
CA GLY A 141 18.08 -10.38 -11.48
C GLY A 141 18.88 -11.65 -11.18
N ASP A 142 19.71 -12.03 -12.11
CA ASP A 142 20.58 -13.19 -12.04
C ASP A 142 21.99 -12.82 -11.62
N ILE A 143 22.70 -13.74 -10.96
CA ILE A 143 24.10 -13.61 -10.59
C ILE A 143 24.86 -14.79 -11.17
N ILE A 144 25.96 -14.48 -11.86
CA ILE A 144 26.92 -15.47 -12.34
C ILE A 144 28.22 -15.23 -11.58
N ARG A 145 28.63 -16.17 -10.75
CA ARG A 145 29.96 -16.15 -10.14
C ARG A 145 30.93 -16.93 -11.01
N PRO A 146 32.10 -16.35 -11.35
CA PRO A 146 33.11 -17.10 -12.06
C PRO A 146 33.49 -18.36 -11.27
N ALA A 147 33.70 -19.47 -11.98
CA ALA A 147 34.12 -20.71 -11.38
C ALA A 147 35.44 -20.51 -10.64
N GLY A 148 35.38 -20.64 -9.28
CA GLY A 148 36.61 -20.87 -8.50
C GLY A 148 37.09 -22.30 -8.71
N PRO A 149 38.23 -22.70 -8.13
CA PRO A 149 38.74 -24.08 -8.23
C PRO A 149 37.76 -25.16 -7.68
N ASP A 150 36.76 -24.72 -6.89
CA ASP A 150 35.63 -25.55 -6.42
C ASP A 150 34.33 -25.02 -7.08
N GLU A 151 33.92 -25.67 -8.16
CA GLU A 151 32.64 -25.60 -8.90
C GLU A 151 31.87 -24.27 -8.83
N GLY A 152 31.92 -23.50 -9.92
CA GLY A 152 31.17 -22.24 -10.07
C GLY A 152 29.66 -22.47 -9.96
N ALA A 153 29.03 -21.76 -9.02
CA ALA A 153 27.59 -21.74 -8.89
C ALA A 153 26.99 -20.62 -9.74
N THR A 154 25.99 -20.93 -10.53
CA THR A 154 25.22 -19.97 -11.31
C THR A 154 23.83 -19.78 -10.66
N PHE A 155 23.47 -18.55 -10.38
CA PHE A 155 22.20 -18.21 -9.71
C PHE A 155 21.27 -17.59 -10.76
N LEU A 156 20.42 -18.42 -11.38
CA LEU A 156 19.53 -18.03 -12.47
C LEU A 156 18.06 -18.27 -12.08
N ASN A 157 17.17 -17.33 -12.41
CA ASN A 157 15.72 -17.47 -12.24
C ASN A 157 15.27 -17.90 -10.83
N GLY A 158 16.03 -17.52 -9.80
CA GLY A 158 15.72 -17.90 -8.41
C GLY A 158 16.14 -19.30 -8.00
N PHE A 159 16.99 -19.97 -8.78
CA PHE A 159 17.58 -21.27 -8.48
C PHE A 159 19.10 -21.17 -8.45
N VAL A 160 19.71 -22.00 -7.62
CA VAL A 160 21.14 -22.27 -7.69
C VAL A 160 21.34 -23.45 -8.61
N ARG A 161 22.09 -23.25 -9.67
CA ARG A 161 22.44 -24.31 -10.61
C ARG A 161 23.85 -24.80 -10.33
N HIS A 162 23.97 -26.00 -9.77
CA HIS A 162 25.19 -26.79 -9.72
C HIS A 162 25.08 -27.85 -10.82
N SER A 163 26.21 -28.45 -11.24
CA SER A 163 26.29 -29.49 -12.27
C SER A 163 25.24 -30.59 -12.05
N GLY A 164 24.02 -30.40 -12.58
CA GLY A 164 22.96 -31.39 -12.65
C GLY A 164 21.79 -31.28 -11.67
N THR A 165 21.78 -30.36 -10.71
CA THR A 165 20.66 -30.19 -9.78
C THR A 165 20.30 -28.69 -9.58
N ASP A 166 19.01 -28.36 -9.76
CA ASP A 166 18.49 -27.02 -9.49
C ASP A 166 17.97 -26.97 -8.04
N GLU A 167 18.61 -26.18 -7.18
CA GLU A 167 18.18 -25.95 -5.80
C GLU A 167 17.44 -24.61 -5.71
N PRO A 168 16.19 -24.55 -5.16
CA PRO A 168 15.46 -23.30 -5.07
C PRO A 168 16.13 -22.33 -4.09
N LEU A 169 16.45 -21.13 -4.60
CA LEU A 169 17.10 -20.05 -3.86
C LEU A 169 16.10 -19.07 -3.27
N ILE A 170 14.96 -18.91 -3.93
CA ILE A 170 13.97 -17.87 -3.64
C ILE A 170 12.71 -18.51 -3.06
N ILE A 171 12.26 -17.99 -1.92
CA ILE A 171 10.92 -18.24 -1.41
C ILE A 171 10.01 -17.20 -2.10
N ARG A 172 9.18 -17.64 -3.04
CA ARG A 172 8.04 -16.84 -3.46
C ARG A 172 7.08 -16.81 -2.27
N ASN A 173 6.82 -15.64 -1.70
CA ASN A 173 5.64 -15.45 -0.91
C ASN A 173 4.47 -15.66 -1.87
N GLU A 174 3.90 -16.85 -1.89
CA GLU A 174 2.57 -17.03 -2.45
C GLU A 174 1.69 -16.08 -1.66
N GLY A 175 1.30 -14.97 -2.30
CA GLY A 175 0.40 -14.01 -1.71
C GLY A 175 -0.81 -14.80 -1.25
N ALA A 176 -1.18 -14.66 0.01
CA ALA A 176 -2.42 -15.23 0.50
C ALA A 176 -3.52 -14.76 -0.46
N ALA A 177 -4.07 -15.69 -1.23
CA ALA A 177 -5.24 -15.44 -2.03
C ALA A 177 -6.37 -15.09 -1.07
N TYR A 178 -6.78 -13.82 -1.06
CA TYR A 178 -7.96 -13.34 -0.37
C TYR A 178 -9.17 -13.41 -1.31
#